data_1572dfaeb4889fca1e88a1f3a980d345
#
_entry.id   1572dfaeb4889fca1e88a1f3a980d345
#
_cell.length_a   1.000
_cell.length_b   1.000
_cell.length_c   1.000
_cell.angle_alpha   90.00
_cell.angle_beta   90.00
_cell.angle_gamma   90.00
#
_symmetry.space_group_name_H-M   'P 1'
#
loop_
_entity.id
_entity.type
_entity.pdbx_description
1 polymer ?
#
loop_
_entity_poly.entity_id
_entity_poly.type
_entity_poly.pdbx_seq_one_letter_code
_entity_poly.pdbx_strand_id
1 'polypeptide(L)'
;MCPLSPASHNRRTGRPRSADADRAILAATREALAELGWSGLTLGDVAARAGVAKTTLYRRWAGKNELVVDAVAALFEEQLELPDLGSLQADIQGVVLRFAALLDRPETKTALMACIAEATHDDALRLRIRDAIVDRQKHLVLTGRVRAQQRGELPPDDGPADPARDDLIFDVVAGSVVHRVMVSSQPVDDAWALRLARLLVVGLAGVHNGP
;
A
#
# COMPACT_ATOMS: atom_id res chain seq x y z
N MET A 1 0.07 -11.88 -65.67
CA MET A 1 0.90 -12.34 -64.51
C MET A 1 0.89 -11.23 -63.47
N CYS A 2 -0.01 -11.32 -62.52
CA CYS A 2 -0.21 -10.30 -61.50
C CYS A 2 0.31 -10.86 -60.16
N PRO A 3 1.17 -10.20 -59.38
CA PRO A 3 1.56 -10.67 -58.06
C PRO A 3 0.57 -10.18 -57.02
N LEU A 4 0.09 -11.12 -56.23
CA LEU A 4 -0.76 -10.93 -55.04
C LEU A 4 0.04 -10.26 -53.92
N SER A 5 -0.46 -9.13 -53.40
CA SER A 5 0.02 -8.52 -52.18
C SER A 5 -0.43 -9.34 -50.96
N PRO A 6 0.44 -9.56 -49.96
CA PRO A 6 0.01 -10.19 -48.69
C PRO A 6 -0.70 -9.19 -47.78
N ALA A 7 -1.90 -9.58 -47.33
CA ALA A 7 -2.68 -8.86 -46.37
C ALA A 7 -1.94 -8.84 -45.02
N SER A 8 -1.63 -7.65 -44.50
CA SER A 8 -1.09 -7.44 -43.19
C SER A 8 -2.16 -7.71 -42.12
N HIS A 9 -2.02 -8.83 -41.41
CA HIS A 9 -2.79 -9.12 -40.23
C HIS A 9 -2.33 -8.21 -39.08
N ASN A 10 -3.06 -7.14 -38.88
CA ASN A 10 -2.90 -6.26 -37.72
C ASN A 10 -3.40 -7.00 -36.48
N ARG A 11 -2.51 -7.66 -35.76
CA ARG A 11 -2.80 -8.24 -34.43
C ARG A 11 -3.05 -7.09 -33.44
N ARG A 12 -4.31 -6.78 -33.20
CA ARG A 12 -4.73 -5.93 -32.09
C ARG A 12 -4.29 -6.56 -30.78
N THR A 13 -3.23 -6.05 -30.20
CA THR A 13 -2.71 -6.39 -28.87
C THR A 13 -3.76 -6.06 -27.81
N GLY A 14 -4.38 -7.11 -27.24
CA GLY A 14 -5.41 -7.00 -26.21
C GLY A 14 -4.86 -6.63 -24.84
N ARG A 15 -4.32 -5.43 -24.62
CA ARG A 15 -3.76 -5.01 -23.32
C ARG A 15 -4.54 -3.93 -22.54
N PRO A 16 -5.32 -2.99 -23.06
CA PRO A 16 -5.87 -1.91 -22.22
C PRO A 16 -7.07 -2.31 -21.37
N ARG A 17 -8.00 -3.09 -21.91
CA ARG A 17 -9.29 -3.40 -21.26
C ARG A 17 -9.22 -4.19 -19.96
N SER A 18 -8.18 -5.00 -19.73
CA SER A 18 -8.04 -5.82 -18.52
C SER A 18 -7.61 -4.98 -17.32
N ALA A 19 -6.58 -4.16 -17.46
CA ALA A 19 -6.07 -3.32 -16.38
C ALA A 19 -7.05 -2.19 -15.98
N ASP A 20 -7.75 -1.61 -16.95
CA ASP A 20 -8.77 -0.60 -16.67
C ASP A 20 -9.97 -1.18 -15.94
N ALA A 21 -10.40 -2.39 -16.33
CA ALA A 21 -11.46 -3.11 -15.62
C ALA A 21 -11.03 -3.46 -14.18
N ASP A 22 -9.77 -3.85 -13.96
CA ASP A 22 -9.27 -4.15 -12.62
C ASP A 22 -9.27 -2.91 -11.74
N ARG A 23 -8.78 -1.78 -12.24
CA ARG A 23 -8.82 -0.50 -11.52
C ARG A 23 -10.25 -0.09 -11.18
N ALA A 24 -11.18 -0.21 -12.12
CA ALA A 24 -12.60 0.09 -11.89
C ALA A 24 -13.21 -0.80 -10.81
N ILE A 25 -12.91 -2.11 -10.81
CA ILE A 25 -13.37 -3.05 -9.80
C ILE A 25 -12.82 -2.69 -8.42
N LEU A 26 -11.51 -2.43 -8.31
CA LEU A 26 -10.86 -2.09 -7.05
C LEU A 26 -11.37 -0.75 -6.49
N ALA A 27 -11.60 0.26 -7.34
CA ALA A 27 -12.22 1.52 -6.94
C ALA A 27 -13.65 1.31 -6.44
N ALA A 28 -14.50 0.61 -7.21
CA ALA A 28 -15.87 0.28 -6.82
C ALA A 28 -15.94 -0.52 -5.51
N THR A 29 -14.92 -1.36 -5.24
CA THR A 29 -14.82 -2.10 -3.98
C THR A 29 -14.63 -1.17 -2.80
N ARG A 30 -13.72 -0.19 -2.91
CA ARG A 30 -13.47 0.81 -1.85
C ARG A 30 -14.72 1.65 -1.57
N GLU A 31 -15.36 2.16 -2.62
CA GLU A 31 -16.61 2.93 -2.51
C GLU A 31 -17.73 2.13 -1.84
N ALA A 32 -17.97 0.91 -2.35
CA ALA A 32 -19.00 0.04 -1.79
C ALA A 32 -18.73 -0.31 -0.31
N LEU A 33 -17.47 -0.49 0.05
CA LEU A 33 -17.09 -0.78 1.43
C LEU A 33 -17.33 0.41 2.36
N ALA A 34 -17.05 1.64 1.90
CA ALA A 34 -17.33 2.85 2.66
C ALA A 34 -18.82 3.06 2.90
N GLU A 35 -19.66 2.76 1.91
CA GLU A 35 -21.12 2.95 1.99
C GLU A 35 -21.83 1.82 2.74
N LEU A 36 -21.50 0.56 2.44
CA LEU A 36 -22.23 -0.63 2.91
C LEU A 36 -21.57 -1.30 4.14
N GLY A 37 -20.33 -0.94 4.44
CA GLY A 37 -19.50 -1.63 5.40
C GLY A 37 -19.11 -3.05 4.97
N TRP A 38 -18.35 -3.72 5.83
CA TRP A 38 -17.90 -5.09 5.54
C TRP A 38 -19.04 -6.08 5.35
N SER A 39 -20.01 -6.08 6.25
CA SER A 39 -21.11 -7.06 6.22
C SER A 39 -22.04 -6.89 5.01
N GLY A 40 -22.25 -5.65 4.59
CA GLY A 40 -23.13 -5.33 3.46
C GLY A 40 -22.46 -5.50 2.09
N LEU A 41 -21.13 -5.54 2.02
CA LEU A 41 -20.40 -5.68 0.76
C LEU A 41 -20.56 -7.07 0.17
N THR A 42 -21.00 -7.15 -1.09
CA THR A 42 -21.02 -8.36 -1.89
C THR A 42 -20.26 -8.19 -3.21
N LEU A 43 -19.75 -9.31 -3.76
CA LEU A 43 -19.12 -9.29 -5.10
C LEU A 43 -20.11 -8.88 -6.20
N GLY A 44 -21.43 -9.09 -5.95
CA GLY A 44 -22.47 -8.66 -6.85
C GLY A 44 -22.62 -7.14 -6.93
N ASP A 45 -22.57 -6.47 -5.78
CA ASP A 45 -22.63 -5.01 -5.70
C ASP A 45 -21.43 -4.37 -6.37
N VAL A 46 -20.23 -4.92 -6.12
CA VAL A 46 -19.00 -4.46 -6.76
C VAL A 46 -19.08 -4.62 -8.28
N ALA A 47 -19.55 -5.76 -8.77
CA ALA A 47 -19.68 -5.99 -10.21
C ALA A 47 -20.65 -5.00 -10.87
N ALA A 48 -21.78 -4.73 -10.22
CA ALA A 48 -22.76 -3.77 -10.70
C ALA A 48 -22.19 -2.35 -10.75
N ARG A 49 -21.50 -1.90 -9.69
CA ARG A 49 -20.85 -0.59 -9.62
C ARG A 49 -19.73 -0.43 -10.63
N ALA A 50 -18.90 -1.45 -10.80
CA ALA A 50 -17.80 -1.45 -11.77
C ALA A 50 -18.26 -1.62 -13.24
N GLY A 51 -19.54 -1.86 -13.48
CA GLY A 51 -20.07 -2.09 -14.83
C GLY A 51 -19.54 -3.36 -15.51
N VAL A 52 -19.23 -4.41 -14.73
CA VAL A 52 -18.68 -5.67 -15.25
C VAL A 52 -19.56 -6.87 -14.89
N ALA A 53 -19.41 -7.97 -15.63
CA ALA A 53 -20.11 -9.21 -15.30
C ALA A 53 -19.53 -9.84 -14.02
N LYS A 54 -20.38 -10.42 -13.16
CA LYS A 54 -19.95 -11.14 -11.94
C LYS A 54 -18.88 -12.19 -12.21
N THR A 55 -18.97 -12.89 -13.33
CA THR A 55 -17.99 -13.90 -13.78
C THR A 55 -16.59 -13.31 -13.97
N THR A 56 -16.48 -12.01 -14.27
CA THR A 56 -15.20 -11.31 -14.37
C THR A 56 -14.51 -11.20 -13.01
N LEU A 57 -15.28 -10.94 -11.95
CA LEU A 57 -14.73 -10.90 -10.58
C LEU A 57 -14.34 -12.30 -10.11
N TYR A 58 -15.23 -13.27 -10.21
CA TYR A 58 -14.96 -14.64 -9.73
C TYR A 58 -13.80 -15.34 -10.43
N ARG A 59 -13.44 -14.91 -11.63
CA ARG A 59 -12.24 -15.41 -12.33
C ARG A 59 -10.94 -14.87 -11.73
N ARG A 60 -10.97 -13.74 -11.02
CA ARG A 60 -9.80 -13.03 -10.53
C ARG A 60 -9.64 -13.09 -9.01
N TRP A 61 -10.74 -13.08 -8.31
CA TRP A 61 -10.77 -13.13 -6.85
C TRP A 61 -11.67 -14.27 -6.39
N ALA A 62 -11.14 -15.16 -5.56
CA ALA A 62 -11.89 -16.28 -5.02
C ALA A 62 -13.02 -15.83 -4.08
N GLY A 63 -12.91 -14.65 -3.49
CA GLY A 63 -13.91 -14.10 -2.58
C GLY A 63 -13.71 -12.64 -2.21
N LYS A 64 -14.58 -12.18 -1.33
CA LYS A 64 -14.60 -10.80 -0.82
C LYS A 64 -13.28 -10.42 -0.15
N ASN A 65 -12.70 -11.31 0.65
CA ASN A 65 -11.50 -11.07 1.42
C ASN A 65 -10.32 -10.70 0.49
N GLU A 66 -10.11 -11.49 -0.55
CA GLU A 66 -9.05 -11.22 -1.53
C GLU A 66 -9.27 -9.92 -2.28
N LEU A 67 -10.49 -9.66 -2.71
CA LEU A 67 -10.84 -8.45 -3.44
C LEU A 67 -10.60 -7.19 -2.61
N VAL A 68 -10.98 -7.21 -1.34
CA VAL A 68 -10.80 -6.05 -0.44
C VAL A 68 -9.32 -5.82 -0.14
N VAL A 69 -8.54 -6.87 0.13
CA VAL A 69 -7.09 -6.73 0.33
C VAL A 69 -6.43 -6.12 -0.89
N ASP A 70 -6.74 -6.60 -2.09
CA ASP A 70 -6.18 -6.04 -3.33
C ASP A 70 -6.63 -4.60 -3.57
N ALA A 71 -7.87 -4.24 -3.18
CA ALA A 71 -8.36 -2.87 -3.30
C ALA A 71 -7.61 -1.89 -2.37
N VAL A 72 -7.25 -2.33 -1.16
CA VAL A 72 -6.43 -1.54 -0.23
C VAL A 72 -4.97 -1.50 -0.70
N ALA A 73 -4.42 -2.62 -1.13
CA ALA A 73 -3.05 -2.69 -1.65
C ALA A 73 -2.83 -1.75 -2.84
N ALA A 74 -3.77 -1.78 -3.80
CA ALA A 74 -3.71 -0.89 -4.97
C ALA A 74 -3.78 0.60 -4.58
N LEU A 75 -4.58 0.95 -3.56
CA LEU A 75 -4.66 2.32 -3.07
C LEU A 75 -3.32 2.79 -2.48
N PHE A 76 -2.66 1.93 -1.72
CA PHE A 76 -1.35 2.26 -1.15
C PHE A 76 -0.28 2.35 -2.23
N GLU A 77 -0.26 1.44 -3.19
CA GLU A 77 0.67 1.50 -4.33
C GLU A 77 0.49 2.78 -5.18
N GLU A 78 -0.76 3.22 -5.36
CA GLU A 78 -1.08 4.40 -6.17
C GLU A 78 -0.78 5.73 -5.44
N GLN A 79 -0.83 5.77 -4.12
CA GLN A 79 -0.90 7.03 -3.37
C GLN A 79 0.12 7.17 -2.25
N LEU A 80 0.77 6.08 -1.83
CA LEU A 80 1.79 6.11 -0.79
C LEU A 80 3.18 6.04 -1.42
N GLU A 81 3.80 7.20 -1.57
CA GLU A 81 5.17 7.35 -2.05
C GLU A 81 6.03 8.02 -0.98
N LEU A 82 7.31 7.62 -0.90
CA LEU A 82 8.28 8.35 -0.11
C LEU A 82 8.69 9.63 -0.86
N PRO A 83 8.35 10.81 -0.34
CA PRO A 83 8.77 12.06 -0.98
C PRO A 83 10.30 12.23 -0.89
N ASP A 84 10.87 13.01 -1.80
CA ASP A 84 12.26 13.44 -1.73
C ASP A 84 12.31 14.93 -1.36
N LEU A 85 12.42 15.20 -0.06
CA LEU A 85 12.36 16.54 0.53
C LEU A 85 13.73 17.06 0.98
N GLY A 86 14.80 16.40 0.54
CA GLY A 86 16.18 16.85 0.74
C GLY A 86 16.82 16.39 2.04
N SER A 87 16.11 15.70 2.94
CA SER A 87 16.69 15.05 4.11
C SER A 87 15.89 13.84 4.57
N LEU A 88 16.55 12.87 5.20
CA LEU A 88 15.89 11.68 5.73
C LEU A 88 14.76 12.04 6.71
N GLN A 89 14.99 13.03 7.56
CA GLN A 89 13.98 13.51 8.50
C GLN A 89 12.75 14.06 7.79
N ALA A 90 12.94 14.88 6.76
CA ALA A 90 11.84 15.47 5.99
C ALA A 90 11.11 14.40 5.17
N ASP A 91 11.83 13.44 4.58
CA ASP A 91 11.26 12.33 3.82
C ASP A 91 10.37 11.46 4.71
N ILE A 92 10.84 11.10 5.93
CA ILE A 92 10.05 10.35 6.92
C ILE A 92 8.83 11.15 7.36
N GLN A 93 8.99 12.43 7.70
CA GLN A 93 7.87 13.30 8.06
C GLN A 93 6.82 13.32 6.95
N GLY A 94 7.25 13.49 5.71
CA GLY A 94 6.37 13.56 4.55
C GLY A 94 5.59 12.26 4.30
N VAL A 95 6.24 11.09 4.38
CA VAL A 95 5.54 9.80 4.20
C VAL A 95 4.58 9.52 5.35
N VAL A 96 4.92 9.88 6.58
CA VAL A 96 4.04 9.76 7.75
C VAL A 96 2.75 10.56 7.56
N LEU A 97 2.85 11.81 7.11
CA LEU A 97 1.69 12.66 6.84
C LEU A 97 0.84 12.12 5.68
N ARG A 98 1.46 11.65 4.61
CA ARG A 98 0.74 11.02 3.48
C ARG A 98 0.01 9.77 3.91
N PHE A 99 0.68 8.90 4.67
CA PHE A 99 0.06 7.67 5.17
C PHE A 99 -1.10 7.97 6.11
N ALA A 100 -0.96 8.91 7.03
CA ALA A 100 -2.04 9.34 7.90
C ALA A 100 -3.24 9.88 7.11
N ALA A 101 -3.01 10.70 6.10
CA ALA A 101 -4.06 11.24 5.23
C ALA A 101 -4.78 10.12 4.44
N LEU A 102 -4.07 9.06 4.03
CA LEU A 102 -4.69 7.88 3.42
C LEU A 102 -5.56 7.11 4.41
N LEU A 103 -5.09 6.91 5.64
CA LEU A 103 -5.82 6.19 6.68
C LEU A 103 -7.04 6.97 7.20
N ASP A 104 -7.05 8.28 7.08
CA ASP A 104 -8.17 9.11 7.53
C ASP A 104 -9.35 9.10 6.54
N ARG A 105 -9.17 8.58 5.33
CA ARG A 105 -10.26 8.39 4.37
C ARG A 105 -11.22 7.32 4.86
N PRO A 106 -12.55 7.58 4.84
CA PRO A 106 -13.55 6.63 5.33
C PRO A 106 -13.44 5.24 4.68
N GLU A 107 -13.21 5.19 3.37
CA GLU A 107 -13.06 3.94 2.62
C GLU A 107 -11.82 3.13 3.05
N THR A 108 -10.68 3.81 3.26
CA THR A 108 -9.44 3.15 3.70
C THR A 108 -9.56 2.66 5.14
N LYS A 109 -10.08 3.52 6.01
CA LYS A 109 -10.27 3.20 7.44
C LYS A 109 -11.19 1.98 7.61
N THR A 110 -12.34 1.99 6.95
CA THR A 110 -13.30 0.88 7.00
C THR A 110 -12.69 -0.41 6.41
N ALA A 111 -12.01 -0.30 5.26
CA ALA A 111 -11.39 -1.45 4.61
C ALA A 111 -10.30 -2.09 5.47
N LEU A 112 -9.37 -1.28 5.97
CA LEU A 112 -8.24 -1.79 6.73
C LEU A 112 -8.68 -2.38 8.07
N MET A 113 -9.58 -1.72 8.79
CA MET A 113 -10.12 -2.26 10.04
C MET A 113 -10.87 -3.56 9.83
N ALA A 114 -11.66 -3.68 8.77
CA ALA A 114 -12.35 -4.90 8.44
C ALA A 114 -11.38 -6.03 8.08
N CYS A 115 -10.35 -5.76 7.26
CA CYS A 115 -9.31 -6.75 6.94
C CYS A 115 -8.59 -7.24 8.20
N ILE A 116 -8.21 -6.33 9.11
CA ILE A 116 -7.53 -6.69 10.37
C ILE A 116 -8.45 -7.56 11.25
N ALA A 117 -9.72 -7.19 11.39
CA ALA A 117 -10.68 -7.94 12.20
C ALA A 117 -10.90 -9.36 11.65
N GLU A 118 -11.12 -9.51 10.36
CA GLU A 118 -11.31 -10.82 9.72
C GLU A 118 -10.03 -11.68 9.79
N ALA A 119 -8.86 -11.07 9.66
CA ALA A 119 -7.57 -11.76 9.74
C ALA A 119 -7.27 -12.36 11.12
N THR A 120 -8.00 -11.97 12.18
CA THR A 120 -7.87 -12.60 13.51
C THR A 120 -8.37 -14.03 13.52
N HIS A 121 -9.21 -14.42 12.56
CA HIS A 121 -9.81 -15.74 12.45
C HIS A 121 -9.44 -16.48 11.14
N ASP A 122 -8.63 -15.86 10.28
CA ASP A 122 -8.27 -16.40 8.97
C ASP A 122 -6.76 -16.17 8.71
N ASP A 123 -5.97 -17.21 8.93
CA ASP A 123 -4.52 -17.20 8.72
C ASP A 123 -4.14 -16.95 7.26
N ALA A 124 -4.91 -17.46 6.32
CA ALA A 124 -4.65 -17.25 4.89
C ALA A 124 -4.88 -15.78 4.51
N LEU A 125 -5.91 -15.15 5.06
CA LEU A 125 -6.15 -13.71 4.88
C LEU A 125 -5.03 -12.88 5.53
N ARG A 126 -4.57 -13.27 6.72
CA ARG A 126 -3.46 -12.58 7.40
C ARG A 126 -2.18 -12.61 6.56
N LEU A 127 -1.82 -13.77 6.01
CA LEU A 127 -0.68 -13.90 5.11
C LEU A 127 -0.85 -13.05 3.86
N ARG A 128 -2.05 -13.04 3.26
CA ARG A 128 -2.31 -12.21 2.09
C ARG A 128 -2.20 -10.72 2.38
N ILE A 129 -2.68 -10.24 3.52
CA ILE A 129 -2.52 -8.83 3.94
C ILE A 129 -1.04 -8.50 4.04
N ARG A 130 -0.26 -9.39 4.69
CA ARG A 130 1.19 -9.22 4.81
C ARG A 130 1.84 -9.10 3.43
N ASP A 131 1.62 -10.07 2.55
CA ASP A 131 2.26 -10.11 1.23
C ASP A 131 1.80 -8.95 0.33
N ALA A 132 0.51 -8.66 0.30
CA ALA A 132 -0.07 -7.69 -0.64
C ALA A 132 0.09 -6.24 -0.17
N ILE A 133 0.09 -5.97 1.14
CA ILE A 133 0.13 -4.61 1.69
C ILE A 133 1.47 -4.34 2.36
N VAL A 134 1.84 -5.14 3.39
CA VAL A 134 3.02 -4.85 4.22
C VAL A 134 4.31 -4.99 3.43
N ASP A 135 4.56 -6.17 2.85
CA ASP A 135 5.84 -6.46 2.17
C ASP A 135 6.06 -5.57 0.93
N ARG A 136 4.97 -5.19 0.25
CA ARG A 136 5.07 -4.27 -0.88
C ARG A 136 5.47 -2.85 -0.49
N GLN A 137 5.11 -2.39 0.71
CA GLN A 137 5.46 -1.04 1.17
C GLN A 137 6.85 -0.95 1.81
N LYS A 138 7.49 -2.06 2.14
CA LYS A 138 8.86 -2.08 2.70
C LYS A 138 9.90 -1.44 1.79
N HIS A 139 9.66 -1.41 0.46
CA HIS A 139 10.55 -0.71 -0.48
C HIS A 139 10.72 0.78 -0.15
N LEU A 140 9.75 1.41 0.53
CA LEU A 140 9.86 2.81 0.96
C LEU A 140 10.99 3.01 1.96
N VAL A 141 11.20 2.04 2.88
CA VAL A 141 12.30 2.05 3.85
C VAL A 141 13.64 1.96 3.12
N LEU A 142 13.76 1.01 2.18
CA LEU A 142 14.98 0.84 1.38
C LEU A 142 15.28 2.09 0.54
N THR A 143 14.27 2.68 -0.09
CA THR A 143 14.40 3.91 -0.86
C THR A 143 14.91 5.07 0.00
N GLY A 144 14.32 5.25 1.18
CA GLY A 144 14.73 6.29 2.13
C GLY A 144 16.17 6.13 2.59
N ARG A 145 16.56 4.89 2.90
CA ARG A 145 17.92 4.54 3.29
C ARG A 145 18.94 4.85 2.20
N VAL A 146 18.70 4.39 0.98
CA VAL A 146 19.59 4.64 -0.16
C VAL A 146 19.77 6.14 -0.41
N ARG A 147 18.69 6.93 -0.38
CA ARG A 147 18.75 8.39 -0.53
C ARG A 147 19.53 9.04 0.61
N ALA A 148 19.31 8.62 1.85
CA ALA A 148 20.04 9.16 3.00
C ALA A 148 21.54 8.85 2.95
N GLN A 149 21.93 7.66 2.49
CA GLN A 149 23.33 7.30 2.25
C GLN A 149 23.94 8.15 1.14
N GLN A 150 23.24 8.35 0.03
CA GLN A 150 23.70 9.21 -1.08
C GLN A 150 23.91 10.66 -0.64
N ARG A 151 23.12 11.16 0.31
CA ARG A 151 23.24 12.50 0.89
C ARG A 151 24.26 12.59 2.05
N GLY A 152 24.84 11.46 2.45
CA GLY A 152 25.80 11.40 3.58
C GLY A 152 25.15 11.53 4.96
N GLU A 153 23.82 11.36 5.06
CA GLU A 153 23.08 11.41 6.32
C GLU A 153 23.12 10.09 7.09
N LEU A 154 23.31 8.98 6.39
CA LEU A 154 23.56 7.65 6.95
C LEU A 154 24.87 7.10 6.38
N PRO A 155 25.63 6.32 7.18
CA PRO A 155 26.79 5.61 6.67
C PRO A 155 26.39 4.55 5.65
N PRO A 156 27.33 4.16 4.76
CA PRO A 156 27.16 2.98 3.92
C PRO A 156 26.91 1.72 4.77
N ASP A 157 26.27 0.71 4.21
CA ASP A 157 26.14 -0.58 4.87
C ASP A 157 27.48 -1.32 4.87
N ASP A 158 27.97 -1.69 6.04
CA ASP A 158 29.25 -2.39 6.22
C ASP A 158 29.09 -3.91 6.16
N GLY A 159 27.87 -4.42 5.98
CA GLY A 159 27.53 -5.82 6.04
C GLY A 159 26.43 -6.23 5.06
N PRO A 160 26.00 -7.49 5.13
CA PRO A 160 24.87 -7.97 4.37
C PRO A 160 23.60 -7.18 4.72
N ALA A 161 22.65 -7.13 3.78
CA ALA A 161 21.33 -6.54 4.02
C ALA A 161 20.72 -7.09 5.31
N ASP A 162 20.15 -6.21 6.13
CA ASP A 162 19.47 -6.56 7.38
C ASP A 162 17.96 -6.37 7.25
N PRO A 163 17.24 -7.40 6.77
CA PRO A 163 15.79 -7.33 6.61
C PRO A 163 15.06 -7.09 7.93
N ALA A 164 15.60 -7.59 9.05
CA ALA A 164 14.96 -7.43 10.35
C ALA A 164 14.97 -5.96 10.82
N ARG A 165 16.03 -5.23 10.52
CA ARG A 165 16.11 -3.79 10.77
C ARG A 165 15.10 -3.02 9.91
N ASP A 166 15.03 -3.35 8.63
CA ASP A 166 14.11 -2.66 7.70
C ASP A 166 12.67 -2.96 8.06
N ASP A 167 12.36 -4.18 8.50
CA ASP A 167 11.06 -4.58 9.05
C ASP A 167 10.72 -3.76 10.30
N LEU A 168 11.66 -3.63 11.24
CA LEU A 168 11.45 -2.84 12.46
C LEU A 168 11.16 -1.37 12.16
N ILE A 169 11.88 -0.75 11.23
CA ILE A 169 11.63 0.64 10.82
C ILE A 169 10.22 0.76 10.25
N PHE A 170 9.83 -0.15 9.37
CA PHE A 170 8.49 -0.18 8.80
C PHE A 170 7.43 -0.33 9.90
N ASP A 171 7.61 -1.28 10.81
CA ASP A 171 6.68 -1.56 11.92
C ASP A 171 6.51 -0.35 12.84
N VAL A 172 7.59 0.36 13.16
CA VAL A 172 7.53 1.56 14.01
C VAL A 172 6.75 2.66 13.30
N VAL A 173 7.00 2.91 12.02
CA VAL A 173 6.29 3.95 11.25
C VAL A 173 4.82 3.58 11.09
N ALA A 174 4.56 2.41 10.52
CA ALA A 174 3.20 1.97 10.19
C ALA A 174 2.36 1.78 11.46
N GLY A 175 2.90 1.08 12.46
CA GLY A 175 2.21 0.82 13.73
C GLY A 175 1.87 2.09 14.49
N SER A 176 2.79 3.07 14.54
CA SER A 176 2.56 4.34 15.23
C SER A 176 1.45 5.16 14.58
N VAL A 177 1.42 5.22 13.25
CA VAL A 177 0.39 5.98 12.50
C VAL A 177 -0.96 5.27 12.59
N VAL A 178 -1.01 3.95 12.37
CA VAL A 178 -2.24 3.14 12.49
C VAL A 178 -2.82 3.28 13.91
N HIS A 179 -2.01 3.11 14.95
CA HIS A 179 -2.46 3.27 16.34
C HIS A 179 -3.04 4.67 16.56
N ARG A 180 -2.35 5.72 16.10
CA ARG A 180 -2.77 7.09 16.35
C ARG A 180 -4.07 7.44 15.63
N VAL A 181 -4.20 7.08 14.35
CA VAL A 181 -5.39 7.39 13.54
C VAL A 181 -6.58 6.50 13.89
N MET A 182 -6.34 5.18 14.02
CA MET A 182 -7.42 4.21 14.09
C MET A 182 -7.80 3.80 15.51
N VAL A 183 -6.84 3.81 16.46
CA VAL A 183 -7.09 3.37 17.83
C VAL A 183 -7.31 4.58 18.75
N SER A 184 -6.35 5.52 18.75
CA SER A 184 -6.41 6.70 19.63
C SER A 184 -7.30 7.82 19.10
N SER A 185 -7.69 7.78 17.83
CA SER A 185 -8.46 8.84 17.15
C SER A 185 -7.84 10.23 17.33
N GLN A 186 -6.49 10.29 17.28
CA GLN A 186 -5.72 11.52 17.42
C GLN A 186 -5.19 11.97 16.06
N PRO A 187 -5.16 13.26 15.77
CA PRO A 187 -4.61 13.75 14.51
C PRO A 187 -3.11 13.51 14.41
N VAL A 188 -2.66 13.17 13.20
CA VAL A 188 -1.23 13.17 12.84
C VAL A 188 -0.95 14.52 12.18
N ASP A 189 -0.54 15.49 13.01
CA ASP A 189 -0.13 16.81 12.54
C ASP A 189 1.39 16.88 12.24
N ASP A 190 1.82 18.00 11.65
CA ASP A 190 3.21 18.24 11.31
C ASP A 190 4.13 18.11 12.53
N ALA A 191 3.70 18.60 13.70
CA ALA A 191 4.52 18.56 14.91
C ALA A 191 4.72 17.14 15.43
N TRP A 192 3.68 16.31 15.35
CA TRP A 192 3.78 14.90 15.74
C TRP A 192 4.61 14.11 14.72
N ALA A 193 4.37 14.30 13.43
CA ALA A 193 5.13 13.63 12.37
C ALA A 193 6.61 13.98 12.43
N LEU A 194 6.95 15.25 12.71
CA LEU A 194 8.32 15.70 12.92
C LEU A 194 8.98 15.03 14.13
N ARG A 195 8.25 14.88 15.26
CA ARG A 195 8.78 14.18 16.44
C ARG A 195 9.06 12.72 16.17
N LEU A 196 8.16 12.02 15.45
CA LEU A 196 8.37 10.63 15.06
C LEU A 196 9.59 10.51 14.13
N ALA A 197 9.70 11.38 13.13
CA ALA A 197 10.84 11.38 12.21
C ALA A 197 12.17 11.59 12.95
N ARG A 198 12.23 12.54 13.88
CA ARG A 198 13.44 12.77 14.72
C ARG A 198 13.81 11.56 15.55
N LEU A 199 12.82 10.92 16.19
CA LEU A 199 13.03 9.70 16.98
C LEU A 199 13.67 8.60 16.14
N LEU A 200 13.17 8.40 14.93
CA LEU A 200 13.69 7.40 14.00
C LEU A 200 15.09 7.73 13.52
N VAL A 201 15.35 8.98 13.12
CA VAL A 201 16.69 9.40 12.65
C VAL A 201 17.74 9.22 13.75
N VAL A 202 17.44 9.59 15.00
CA VAL A 202 18.34 9.38 16.14
C VAL A 202 18.55 7.89 16.40
N GLY A 203 17.49 7.09 16.35
CA GLY A 203 17.58 5.63 16.51
C GLY A 203 18.44 4.98 15.42
N LEU A 204 18.25 5.37 14.18
CA LEU A 204 19.02 4.86 13.03
C LEU A 204 20.52 5.22 13.12
N ALA A 205 20.84 6.42 13.58
CA ALA A 205 22.24 6.85 13.81
C ALA A 205 22.89 6.10 14.99
N GLY A 206 22.11 5.76 16.02
CA GLY A 206 22.61 5.07 17.22
C GLY A 206 22.90 3.59 17.03
N VAL A 207 22.20 2.91 16.15
CA VAL A 207 22.39 1.45 15.87
C VAL A 207 23.77 1.15 15.26
N HIS A 208 24.42 2.13 14.62
CA HIS A 208 25.77 1.98 14.07
C HIS A 208 26.90 2.10 15.10
N ASN A 209 26.62 2.53 16.32
CA ASN A 209 27.59 2.72 17.38
C ASN A 209 27.52 1.65 18.47
N GLY A 210 26.88 0.53 18.23
CA GLY A 210 26.86 -0.61 19.13
C GLY A 210 28.19 -1.36 19.12
N PRO A 211 28.58 -1.99 20.25
CA PRO A 211 29.87 -2.61 20.43
C PRO A 211 30.11 -3.81 19.51
#